data_ac7d00fc5a1d71ae0d2d88c8d83aae4b
#
_entry.id   ac7d00fc5a1d71ae0d2d88c8d83aae4b
#
_cell.length_a   1.000
_cell.length_b   1.000
_cell.length_c   1.000
_cell.angle_alpha   90.00
_cell.angle_beta   90.00
_cell.angle_gamma   90.00
#
_symmetry.space_group_name_H-M   'P 1'
#
loop_
_entity.id
_entity.type
_entity.pdbx_description
1 polymer ?
#
loop_
_entity_poly.entity_id
_entity_poly.type
_entity_poly.pdbx_seq_one_letter_code
_entity_poly.pdbx_strand_id
1 'polypeptide(L)'
;MMSLFIFLFIFSFQIIGCNDDNATTPIVNQNANLMVVHASPNAPQVDIYVDNTKVRDTLSFPINTAYLQINSGTRNIKVNVAGTNTTVIGPVDLTFNANSNTSIFAIDSVAKISPLVVSDDLTAPATGKAHIRFIHLSPNAPGVDVSVTGQPQGTGL
;
A
#
# COMPACT_ATOMS: atom_id res chain seq x y z
N MET A 1 63.96 -57.20 34.12
CA MET A 1 63.84 -55.77 33.65
C MET A 1 62.82 -55.70 32.56
N MET A 2 61.62 -55.28 32.90
CA MET A 2 60.45 -55.28 31.96
C MET A 2 60.11 -53.85 31.74
N SER A 3 60.42 -53.39 30.50
CA SER A 3 60.19 -52.01 30.08
C SER A 3 58.71 -51.86 29.62
N LEU A 4 57.93 -50.98 30.33
CA LEU A 4 56.58 -50.71 30.11
C LEU A 4 56.45 -49.50 29.10
N PHE A 5 56.09 -49.78 27.85
CA PHE A 5 55.78 -48.73 26.89
C PHE A 5 54.35 -48.27 27.09
N ILE A 6 54.16 -47.03 27.56
CA ILE A 6 52.87 -46.34 27.61
C ILE A 6 52.64 -45.69 26.27
N PHE A 7 51.65 -46.21 25.53
CA PHE A 7 51.19 -45.62 24.27
C PHE A 7 50.13 -44.53 24.59
N LEU A 8 50.54 -43.27 24.44
CA LEU A 8 49.63 -42.11 24.61
C LEU A 8 48.80 -41.94 23.35
N PHE A 9 47.51 -42.32 23.40
CA PHE A 9 46.56 -42.17 22.27
C PHE A 9 46.01 -40.75 22.31
N ILE A 10 46.51 -39.85 21.44
CA ILE A 10 45.99 -38.49 21.25
C ILE A 10 44.72 -38.58 20.39
N PHE A 11 43.56 -38.46 21.04
CA PHE A 11 42.28 -38.40 20.36
C PHE A 11 42.06 -36.98 19.82
N SER A 12 42.31 -36.77 18.53
CA SER A 12 42.07 -35.49 17.85
C SER A 12 40.57 -35.32 17.64
N PHE A 13 39.92 -34.44 18.42
CA PHE A 13 38.52 -34.10 18.27
C PHE A 13 38.39 -33.09 17.11
N GLN A 14 37.96 -33.57 15.92
CA GLN A 14 37.65 -32.74 14.80
C GLN A 14 36.29 -32.12 15.03
N ILE A 15 36.21 -30.82 15.33
CA ILE A 15 34.96 -30.06 15.36
C ILE A 15 34.61 -29.74 13.92
N ILE A 16 33.71 -30.52 13.34
CA ILE A 16 33.07 -30.14 12.07
C ILE A 16 32.05 -29.06 12.43
N GLY A 17 32.42 -27.78 12.24
CA GLY A 17 31.49 -26.65 12.26
C GLY A 17 30.58 -26.76 11.05
N CYS A 18 29.31 -27.07 11.24
CA CYS A 18 28.30 -26.77 10.24
C CYS A 18 28.19 -25.25 10.11
N ASN A 19 28.73 -24.72 9.01
CA ASN A 19 28.37 -23.40 8.53
C ASN A 19 26.99 -23.52 7.87
N ASP A 20 25.91 -23.41 8.65
CA ASP A 20 24.60 -23.13 8.11
C ASP A 20 24.51 -21.63 7.80
N ASP A 21 25.16 -21.19 6.72
CA ASP A 21 25.00 -19.85 6.15
C ASP A 21 23.63 -19.72 5.41
N ASN A 22 22.63 -20.44 5.88
CA ASN A 22 21.26 -20.22 5.45
C ASN A 22 20.56 -19.32 6.48
N ALA A 23 21.11 -18.11 6.69
CA ALA A 23 20.39 -17.03 7.31
C ALA A 23 19.21 -16.66 6.39
N THR A 24 18.14 -17.45 6.49
CA THR A 24 16.84 -17.01 5.99
C THR A 24 16.50 -15.77 6.81
N THR A 25 16.83 -14.58 6.27
CA THR A 25 16.30 -13.33 6.82
C THR A 25 14.80 -13.54 6.95
N PRO A 26 14.20 -13.41 8.14
CA PRO A 26 12.78 -13.55 8.29
C PRO A 26 12.16 -12.53 7.32
N ILE A 27 11.30 -13.00 6.41
CA ILE A 27 10.47 -12.12 5.60
C ILE A 27 9.54 -11.46 6.60
N VAL A 28 9.95 -10.30 7.11
CA VAL A 28 9.07 -9.45 7.90
C VAL A 28 8.05 -8.94 6.89
N ASN A 29 6.89 -9.58 6.84
CA ASN A 29 5.74 -9.07 6.10
C ASN A 29 5.39 -7.72 6.73
N GLN A 30 6.01 -6.67 6.19
CA GLN A 30 5.69 -5.32 6.61
C GLN A 30 4.40 -4.92 5.90
N ASN A 31 3.47 -4.38 6.65
CA ASN A 31 2.19 -3.93 6.10
C ASN A 31 2.32 -2.52 5.53
N ALA A 32 1.48 -2.23 4.56
CA ALA A 32 1.14 -0.90 4.08
C ALA A 32 -0.36 -0.68 4.27
N ASN A 33 -0.79 0.57 4.26
CA ASN A 33 -2.19 0.95 4.40
C ASN A 33 -2.70 1.48 3.06
N LEU A 34 -3.79 0.90 2.58
CA LEU A 34 -4.46 1.28 1.33
C LEU A 34 -5.87 1.79 1.63
N MET A 35 -6.20 2.99 1.18
CA MET A 35 -7.56 3.49 1.11
C MET A 35 -7.99 3.59 -0.35
N VAL A 36 -9.21 3.15 -0.67
CA VAL A 36 -9.80 3.30 -2.00
C VAL A 36 -11.02 4.20 -1.91
N VAL A 37 -11.09 5.19 -2.78
CA VAL A 37 -12.17 6.17 -2.86
C VAL A 37 -12.87 6.04 -4.20
N HIS A 38 -14.18 5.82 -4.18
CA HIS A 38 -14.97 5.85 -5.41
C HIS A 38 -15.36 7.30 -5.72
N ALA A 39 -14.59 7.95 -6.59
CA ALA A 39 -14.76 9.36 -6.95
C ALA A 39 -15.34 9.57 -8.37
N SER A 40 -15.83 8.50 -9.00
CA SER A 40 -16.49 8.55 -10.33
C SER A 40 -18.01 8.65 -10.15
N PRO A 41 -18.64 9.81 -10.45
CA PRO A 41 -20.03 10.07 -10.04
C PRO A 41 -21.07 9.24 -10.81
N ASN A 42 -20.76 8.76 -12.01
CA ASN A 42 -21.68 8.01 -12.87
C ASN A 42 -21.25 6.55 -13.11
N ALA A 43 -20.22 6.07 -12.38
CA ALA A 43 -19.83 4.68 -12.44
C ALA A 43 -20.68 3.82 -11.47
N PRO A 44 -20.91 2.55 -11.81
CA PRO A 44 -21.61 1.62 -10.92
C PRO A 44 -20.80 1.34 -9.67
N GLN A 45 -21.41 0.67 -8.70
CA GLN A 45 -20.70 0.11 -7.54
C GLN A 45 -19.58 -0.83 -8.00
N VAL A 46 -18.51 -0.87 -7.23
CA VAL A 46 -17.31 -1.65 -7.58
C VAL A 46 -16.84 -2.56 -6.45
N ASP A 47 -16.20 -3.66 -6.83
CA ASP A 47 -15.47 -4.57 -5.97
C ASP A 47 -13.98 -4.34 -6.16
N ILE A 48 -13.23 -4.28 -5.04
CA ILE A 48 -11.78 -4.02 -5.02
C ILE A 48 -11.04 -5.32 -4.76
N TYR A 49 -10.01 -5.58 -5.55
CA TYR A 49 -9.15 -6.74 -5.42
C TYR A 49 -7.68 -6.34 -5.27
N VAL A 50 -6.98 -7.01 -4.37
CA VAL A 50 -5.54 -6.97 -4.21
C VAL A 50 -5.01 -8.39 -4.38
N ASP A 51 -4.07 -8.60 -5.29
CA ASP A 51 -3.51 -9.93 -5.63
C ASP A 51 -4.61 -10.98 -5.89
N ASN A 52 -5.65 -10.59 -6.64
CA ASN A 52 -6.86 -11.37 -6.94
C ASN A 52 -7.76 -11.72 -5.73
N THR A 53 -7.41 -11.28 -4.53
CA THR A 53 -8.27 -11.41 -3.34
C THR A 53 -9.19 -10.21 -3.24
N LYS A 54 -10.51 -10.43 -3.11
CA LYS A 54 -11.46 -9.34 -2.88
C LYS A 54 -11.26 -8.79 -1.47
N VAL A 55 -10.88 -7.52 -1.36
CA VAL A 55 -10.64 -6.82 -0.08
C VAL A 55 -11.77 -5.87 0.30
N ARG A 56 -12.60 -5.49 -0.66
CA ARG A 56 -13.82 -4.69 -0.44
C ARG A 56 -14.84 -5.01 -1.53
N ASP A 57 -16.09 -5.14 -1.14
CA ASP A 57 -17.24 -5.28 -2.03
C ASP A 57 -18.10 -4.02 -2.03
N THR A 58 -18.89 -3.86 -3.10
CA THR A 58 -19.97 -2.86 -3.23
C THR A 58 -19.60 -1.44 -2.80
N LEU A 59 -18.40 -0.97 -3.14
CA LEU A 59 -18.01 0.41 -2.93
C LEU A 59 -18.73 1.32 -3.93
N SER A 60 -19.51 2.28 -3.45
CA SER A 60 -20.30 3.22 -4.26
C SER A 60 -19.75 4.65 -4.19
N PHE A 61 -20.04 5.46 -5.19
CA PHE A 61 -19.80 6.91 -5.11
C PHE A 61 -20.70 7.55 -4.04
N PRO A 62 -20.21 8.49 -3.24
CA PRO A 62 -18.85 9.01 -3.09
C PRO A 62 -18.09 8.39 -1.89
N ILE A 63 -18.27 7.12 -1.62
CA ILE A 63 -17.76 6.43 -0.44
C ILE A 63 -16.29 6.03 -0.60
N ASN A 64 -15.58 5.94 0.51
CA ASN A 64 -14.25 5.35 0.60
C ASN A 64 -14.24 4.11 1.50
N THR A 65 -13.18 3.32 1.40
CA THR A 65 -12.85 2.33 2.42
C THR A 65 -12.18 3.04 3.60
N ALA A 66 -12.16 2.41 4.78
CA ALA A 66 -11.13 2.76 5.76
C ALA A 66 -9.75 2.36 5.18
N TYR A 67 -8.65 2.70 5.88
CA TYR A 67 -7.36 2.13 5.53
C TYR A 67 -7.37 0.63 5.75
N LEU A 68 -7.20 -0.11 4.66
CA LEU A 68 -7.07 -1.56 4.63
C LEU A 68 -5.59 -1.91 4.78
N GLN A 69 -5.27 -2.84 5.67
CA GLN A 69 -3.91 -3.37 5.74
C GLN A 69 -3.68 -4.34 4.60
N ILE A 70 -2.61 -4.11 3.83
CA ILE A 70 -2.12 -4.99 2.77
C ILE A 70 -0.63 -5.27 3.00
N ASN A 71 -0.12 -6.34 2.42
CA ASN A 71 1.33 -6.58 2.44
C ASN A 71 2.05 -5.50 1.62
N SER A 72 3.19 -5.01 2.12
CA SER A 72 4.06 -4.10 1.36
C SER A 72 4.68 -4.81 0.13
N GLY A 73 5.36 -4.04 -0.72
CA GLY A 73 5.92 -4.51 -1.99
C GLY A 73 4.97 -4.26 -3.16
N THR A 74 5.26 -4.86 -4.30
CA THR A 74 4.41 -4.75 -5.49
C THR A 74 3.16 -5.60 -5.35
N ARG A 75 1.99 -4.97 -5.49
CA ARG A 75 0.67 -5.62 -5.39
C ARG A 75 -0.11 -5.37 -6.68
N ASN A 76 -0.82 -6.38 -7.13
CA ASN A 76 -1.71 -6.25 -8.28
C ASN A 76 -3.06 -5.72 -7.81
N ILE A 77 -3.45 -4.54 -8.29
CA ILE A 77 -4.71 -3.87 -7.97
C ILE A 77 -5.67 -4.01 -9.15
N LYS A 78 -6.89 -4.43 -8.85
CA LYS A 78 -7.95 -4.58 -9.84
C LYS A 78 -9.28 -4.13 -9.25
N VAL A 79 -10.08 -3.42 -10.05
CA VAL A 79 -11.42 -2.96 -9.69
C VAL A 79 -12.41 -3.49 -10.72
N ASN A 80 -13.41 -4.22 -10.24
CA ASN A 80 -14.48 -4.77 -11.08
C ASN A 80 -15.81 -4.06 -10.78
N VAL A 81 -16.74 -4.07 -11.74
CA VAL A 81 -18.14 -3.80 -11.45
C VAL A 81 -18.65 -4.79 -10.41
N ALA A 82 -19.29 -4.30 -9.36
CA ALA A 82 -19.70 -5.10 -8.22
C ALA A 82 -20.54 -6.32 -8.65
N GLY A 83 -20.19 -7.47 -8.08
CA GLY A 83 -20.86 -8.74 -8.37
C GLY A 83 -20.59 -9.33 -9.76
N THR A 84 -19.66 -8.75 -10.54
CA THR A 84 -19.30 -9.23 -11.88
C THR A 84 -17.78 -9.44 -12.04
N ASN A 85 -17.38 -10.01 -13.18
CA ASN A 85 -15.97 -10.10 -13.57
C ASN A 85 -15.54 -8.99 -14.55
N THR A 86 -16.38 -7.97 -14.76
CA THR A 86 -16.07 -6.85 -15.64
C THR A 86 -15.10 -5.91 -14.95
N THR A 87 -13.86 -5.87 -15.43
CA THR A 87 -12.82 -4.98 -14.89
C THR A 87 -12.99 -3.57 -15.45
N VAL A 88 -12.98 -2.58 -14.57
CA VAL A 88 -13.07 -1.16 -14.92
C VAL A 88 -11.75 -0.40 -14.66
N ILE A 89 -10.93 -0.88 -13.72
CA ILE A 89 -9.57 -0.37 -13.47
C ILE A 89 -8.63 -1.56 -13.31
N GLY A 90 -7.49 -1.54 -13.99
CA GLY A 90 -6.45 -2.55 -13.91
C GLY A 90 -6.72 -3.80 -14.76
N PRO A 91 -6.06 -4.93 -14.45
CA PRO A 91 -5.08 -5.06 -13.36
C PRO A 91 -3.87 -4.14 -13.55
N VAL A 92 -3.40 -3.53 -12.47
CA VAL A 92 -2.22 -2.66 -12.46
C VAL A 92 -1.34 -3.00 -11.26
N ASP A 93 -0.03 -3.09 -11.49
CA ASP A 93 0.93 -3.34 -10.43
C ASP A 93 1.38 -2.02 -9.81
N LEU A 94 1.16 -1.87 -8.50
CA LEU A 94 1.55 -0.72 -7.71
C LEU A 94 2.48 -1.15 -6.58
N THR A 95 3.49 -0.34 -6.29
CA THR A 95 4.43 -0.60 -5.19
C THR A 95 4.02 0.17 -3.94
N PHE A 96 3.84 -0.56 -2.85
CA PHE A 96 3.51 -0.04 -1.53
C PHE A 96 4.70 -0.22 -0.60
N ASN A 97 5.28 0.89 -0.13
CA ASN A 97 6.36 0.82 0.83
C ASN A 97 5.85 0.37 2.20
N ALA A 98 6.70 -0.32 2.96
CA ALA A 98 6.37 -0.69 4.32
C ALA A 98 5.99 0.54 5.17
N ASN A 99 4.92 0.40 5.97
CA ASN A 99 4.37 1.45 6.83
C ASN A 99 3.88 2.71 6.08
N SER A 100 3.79 2.67 4.74
CA SER A 100 3.21 3.77 3.96
C SER A 100 1.69 3.78 4.03
N ASN A 101 1.13 4.97 3.81
CA ASN A 101 -0.30 5.17 3.63
C ASN A 101 -0.53 5.68 2.21
N THR A 102 -1.45 5.05 1.50
CA THR A 102 -1.73 5.35 0.09
C THR A 102 -3.22 5.39 -0.15
N SER A 103 -3.69 6.43 -0.81
CA SER A 103 -5.07 6.51 -1.31
C SER A 103 -5.11 6.31 -2.81
N ILE A 104 -6.04 5.48 -3.28
CA ILE A 104 -6.36 5.31 -4.70
C ILE A 104 -7.77 5.83 -4.93
N PHE A 105 -7.89 6.83 -5.81
CA PHE A 105 -9.18 7.38 -6.21
C PHE A 105 -9.55 6.82 -7.58
N ALA A 106 -10.73 6.20 -7.68
CA ALA A 106 -11.33 5.90 -8.99
C ALA A 106 -12.00 7.18 -9.51
N ILE A 107 -11.35 7.82 -10.46
CA ILE A 107 -11.72 9.16 -10.93
C ILE A 107 -12.30 9.14 -12.35
N ASP A 108 -12.77 10.31 -12.80
CA ASP A 108 -13.34 10.57 -14.11
C ASP A 108 -14.74 9.92 -14.32
N SER A 109 -15.27 10.02 -15.50
CA SER A 109 -16.53 9.38 -15.90
C SER A 109 -16.32 7.89 -16.18
N VAL A 110 -17.37 7.08 -16.12
CA VAL A 110 -17.30 5.63 -16.34
C VAL A 110 -16.60 5.24 -17.64
N ALA A 111 -16.74 6.03 -18.70
CA ALA A 111 -16.12 5.77 -20.00
C ALA A 111 -14.61 6.01 -20.02
N LYS A 112 -14.07 6.73 -19.03
CA LYS A 112 -12.67 7.13 -18.92
C LYS A 112 -12.09 6.83 -17.52
N ILE A 113 -12.80 6.02 -16.74
CA ILE A 113 -12.44 5.75 -15.35
C ILE A 113 -10.97 5.30 -15.23
N SER A 114 -10.24 5.92 -14.32
CA SER A 114 -8.81 5.67 -14.11
C SER A 114 -8.44 5.80 -12.64
N PRO A 115 -7.32 5.20 -12.20
CA PRO A 115 -6.85 5.34 -10.84
C PRO A 115 -5.97 6.59 -10.69
N LEU A 116 -6.24 7.43 -9.71
CA LEU A 116 -5.32 8.43 -9.20
C LEU A 116 -4.71 7.91 -7.90
N VAL A 117 -3.39 7.70 -7.87
CA VAL A 117 -2.66 7.17 -6.72
C VAL A 117 -1.98 8.31 -5.99
N VAL A 118 -2.21 8.43 -4.69
CA VAL A 118 -1.69 9.52 -3.84
C VAL A 118 -1.07 8.93 -2.58
N SER A 119 0.16 9.35 -2.26
CA SER A 119 0.77 9.05 -0.96
C SER A 119 0.20 9.96 0.11
N ASP A 120 -0.15 9.40 1.27
CA ASP A 120 -0.74 10.14 2.38
C ASP A 120 0.26 10.32 3.50
N ASP A 121 0.40 11.57 3.94
CA ASP A 121 1.13 11.91 5.16
C ASP A 121 0.13 12.00 6.33
N LEU A 122 0.19 11.02 7.22
CA LEU A 122 -0.64 10.96 8.43
C LEU A 122 0.13 11.37 9.68
N THR A 123 1.31 12.00 9.55
CA THR A 123 2.03 12.53 10.70
C THR A 123 1.21 13.64 11.37
N ALA A 124 1.32 13.74 12.68
CA ALA A 124 0.61 14.81 13.40
C ALA A 124 1.15 16.19 12.96
N PRO A 125 0.30 17.15 12.63
CA PRO A 125 0.76 18.51 12.33
C PRO A 125 1.37 19.17 13.56
N ALA A 126 2.19 20.21 13.34
CA ALA A 126 2.72 21.00 14.44
C ALA A 126 1.59 21.63 15.28
N THR A 127 1.86 21.91 16.56
CA THR A 127 0.87 22.49 17.47
C THR A 127 0.22 23.74 16.88
N GLY A 128 -1.10 23.79 16.85
CA GLY A 128 -1.89 24.89 16.28
C GLY A 128 -1.92 24.93 14.74
N LYS A 129 -1.48 23.86 14.08
CA LYS A 129 -1.52 23.71 12.61
C LYS A 129 -2.41 22.55 12.21
N ALA A 130 -2.80 22.50 10.93
CA ALA A 130 -3.50 21.38 10.30
C ALA A 130 -2.84 21.05 8.97
N HIS A 131 -2.84 19.77 8.59
CA HIS A 131 -2.53 19.36 7.22
C HIS A 131 -3.83 19.38 6.43
N ILE A 132 -3.82 20.02 5.28
CA ILE A 132 -4.96 20.10 4.37
C ILE A 132 -4.50 19.63 2.99
N ARG A 133 -5.29 18.75 2.37
CA ARG A 133 -5.14 18.37 0.98
C ARG A 133 -6.46 18.65 0.25
N PHE A 134 -6.39 19.35 -0.85
CA PHE A 134 -7.51 19.54 -1.76
C PHE A 134 -7.22 18.81 -3.08
N ILE A 135 -8.18 18.04 -3.57
CA ILE A 135 -8.08 17.30 -4.84
C ILE A 135 -9.34 17.58 -5.64
N HIS A 136 -9.20 18.21 -6.81
CA HIS A 136 -10.32 18.46 -7.71
C HIS A 136 -10.54 17.27 -8.64
N LEU A 137 -11.59 16.50 -8.42
CA LEU A 137 -11.88 15.25 -9.13
C LEU A 137 -13.15 15.31 -10.00
N SER A 138 -13.73 16.50 -10.21
CA SER A 138 -14.90 16.63 -11.06
C SER A 138 -14.51 16.50 -12.54
N PRO A 139 -15.04 15.50 -13.28
CA PRO A 139 -14.58 15.20 -14.64
C PRO A 139 -14.93 16.26 -15.68
N ASN A 140 -15.89 17.13 -15.40
CA ASN A 140 -16.45 18.11 -16.36
C ASN A 140 -16.51 19.54 -15.79
N ALA A 141 -15.91 19.80 -14.65
CA ALA A 141 -15.78 21.16 -14.13
C ALA A 141 -14.47 21.82 -14.61
N PRO A 142 -14.47 23.15 -14.80
CA PRO A 142 -13.24 23.88 -15.10
C PRO A 142 -12.27 23.84 -13.91
N GLY A 143 -11.01 24.27 -14.14
CA GLY A 143 -10.05 24.51 -13.05
C GLY A 143 -10.62 25.50 -12.04
N VAL A 144 -10.27 25.28 -10.77
CA VAL A 144 -10.78 26.08 -9.65
C VAL A 144 -9.62 26.65 -8.83
N ASP A 145 -9.80 27.85 -8.29
CA ASP A 145 -8.91 28.43 -7.30
C ASP A 145 -9.38 28.04 -5.89
N VAL A 146 -8.44 27.64 -5.06
CA VAL A 146 -8.71 27.28 -3.67
C VAL A 146 -8.09 28.33 -2.77
N SER A 147 -8.89 28.92 -1.88
CA SER A 147 -8.43 29.90 -0.92
C SER A 147 -8.94 29.60 0.49
N VAL A 148 -8.13 29.93 1.48
CA VAL A 148 -8.56 29.86 2.89
C VAL A 148 -9.25 31.19 3.24
N THR A 149 -10.53 31.11 3.64
CA THR A 149 -11.29 32.30 4.06
C THR A 149 -10.66 32.94 5.29
N GLY A 150 -10.63 34.29 5.32
CA GLY A 150 -10.03 35.05 6.42
C GLY A 150 -8.53 35.35 6.24
N GLN A 151 -7.91 34.90 5.16
CA GLN A 151 -6.55 35.32 4.77
C GLN A 151 -6.61 36.39 3.65
N PRO A 152 -5.63 37.28 3.53
CA PRO A 152 -5.54 38.20 2.39
C PRO A 152 -5.54 37.43 1.06
N GLN A 153 -6.26 37.95 0.06
CA GLN A 153 -6.23 37.39 -1.29
C GLN A 153 -4.79 37.34 -1.83
N GLY A 154 -4.39 36.18 -2.38
CA GLY A 154 -3.06 35.99 -2.98
C GLY A 154 -2.09 35.17 -2.15
N THR A 155 -2.45 34.76 -0.94
CA THR A 155 -1.72 33.72 -0.19
C THR A 155 -2.28 32.36 -0.60
N GLY A 156 -1.80 31.81 -1.73
CA GLY A 156 -2.13 30.45 -2.12
C GLY A 156 -1.70 29.42 -1.09
N LEU A 157 -2.37 28.28 -1.06
CA LEU A 157 -1.98 27.09 -0.30
C LEU A 157 -0.72 26.46 -0.91
#